data_959d430b12e443ff2c9e548f53aa57bf
#
_entry.id   959d430b12e443ff2c9e548f53aa57bf
#
_cell.length_a   1.000
_cell.length_b   1.000
_cell.length_c   1.000
_cell.angle_alpha   90.00
_cell.angle_beta   90.00
_cell.angle_gamma   90.00
#
_symmetry.space_group_name_H-M   'P 1'
#
loop_
_entity.id
_entity.type
_entity.pdbx_description
1 polymer ?
#
loop_
_entity_poly.entity_id
_entity_poly.type
_entity_poly.pdbx_seq_one_letter_code
_entity_poly.pdbx_strand_id
1 'polypeptide(L)'
;MKNIALLGNPNVGKTTLFNSLTGSNQRVGNWAGVTVDKKEGFFGDFAIVDLPGIYAMDTYSNEEKISKEFLENEKVDLILNIIDASNIDRNLYLTMQLKQFKNLLF
;
A
#
# COMPACT_ATOMS: atom_id res chain seq x y z
N MET A 1 -12.12 -3.37 -14.17
CA MET A 1 -10.89 -3.79 -13.47
C MET A 1 -10.96 -3.36 -12.02
N LYS A 2 -10.63 -4.26 -11.11
CA LYS A 2 -10.66 -3.95 -9.67
C LYS A 2 -9.31 -3.42 -9.21
N ASN A 3 -9.33 -2.48 -8.29
CA ASN A 3 -8.15 -1.81 -7.80
C ASN A 3 -7.81 -2.28 -6.38
N ILE A 4 -6.57 -2.72 -6.20
CA ILE A 4 -6.06 -3.19 -4.91
C ILE A 4 -4.91 -2.27 -4.49
N ALA A 5 -4.96 -1.79 -3.25
CA ALA A 5 -3.87 -1.04 -2.65
C ALA A 5 -3.11 -1.96 -1.69
N LEU A 6 -1.80 -2.08 -1.89
CA LEU A 6 -0.93 -2.77 -0.95
C LEU A 6 -0.36 -1.77 0.03
N LEU A 7 -0.45 -2.10 1.30
CA LEU A 7 -0.02 -1.20 2.36
C LEU A 7 0.64 -2.00 3.49
N GLY A 8 1.46 -1.35 4.27
CA GLY A 8 2.13 -1.98 5.40
C GLY A 8 3.31 -1.16 5.87
N ASN A 9 3.94 -1.62 6.96
CA ASN A 9 5.16 -0.99 7.45
C ASN A 9 6.31 -1.25 6.48
N PRO A 10 7.33 -0.38 6.47
CA PRO A 10 8.53 -0.66 5.67
C PRO A 10 9.14 -2.02 6.03
N ASN A 11 9.65 -2.72 5.02
CA ASN A 11 10.40 -3.97 5.19
C ASN A 11 9.59 -5.15 5.75
N VAL A 12 8.29 -5.21 5.43
CA VAL A 12 7.44 -6.35 5.84
C VAL A 12 7.25 -7.40 4.74
N GLY A 13 7.99 -7.29 3.63
CA GLY A 13 7.82 -8.20 2.51
C GLY A 13 6.76 -7.76 1.50
N LYS A 14 6.28 -6.54 1.61
CA LYS A 14 5.25 -5.99 0.71
C LYS A 14 5.73 -5.97 -0.74
N THR A 15 6.96 -5.50 -0.97
CA THR A 15 7.54 -5.45 -2.32
C THR A 15 7.72 -6.85 -2.88
N THR A 16 8.13 -7.81 -2.07
CA THR A 16 8.27 -9.20 -2.50
C THR A 16 6.93 -9.76 -2.96
N LEU A 17 5.88 -9.52 -2.19
CA LEU A 17 4.54 -9.95 -2.59
C LEU A 17 4.09 -9.27 -3.88
N PHE A 18 4.30 -7.96 -3.99
CA PHE A 18 3.94 -7.21 -5.19
C PHE A 18 4.64 -7.78 -6.42
N ASN A 19 5.95 -8.05 -6.32
CA ASN A 19 6.71 -8.61 -7.43
C ASN A 19 6.24 -10.02 -7.79
N SER A 20 5.88 -10.83 -6.80
CA SER A 20 5.38 -12.19 -7.02
C SER A 20 4.05 -12.18 -7.77
N LEU A 21 3.17 -11.24 -7.45
CA LEU A 21 1.85 -11.15 -8.05
C LEU A 21 1.89 -10.57 -9.47
N THR A 22 2.71 -9.56 -9.69
CA THR A 22 2.68 -8.80 -10.94
C THR A 22 3.72 -9.26 -11.95
N GLY A 23 4.81 -9.89 -11.50
CA GLY A 23 5.88 -10.35 -12.38
C GLY A 23 6.46 -9.20 -13.21
N SER A 24 6.43 -9.35 -14.52
CA SER A 24 6.92 -8.34 -15.46
C SER A 24 5.86 -7.29 -15.83
N ASN A 25 4.63 -7.46 -15.34
CA ASN A 25 3.53 -6.55 -15.66
C ASN A 25 3.49 -5.38 -14.69
N GLN A 26 4.57 -4.62 -14.64
CA GLN A 26 4.72 -3.49 -13.73
C GLN A 26 4.98 -2.20 -14.46
N ARG A 27 4.51 -1.11 -13.89
CA ARG A 27 4.80 0.24 -14.34
C ARG A 27 5.41 1.00 -13.16
N VAL A 28 6.60 1.58 -13.35
CA VAL A 28 7.32 2.28 -12.29
C VAL A 28 7.46 3.75 -12.68
N GLY A 29 7.26 4.64 -11.71
CA GLY A 29 7.44 6.06 -11.87
C GLY A 29 7.61 6.71 -10.52
N ASN A 30 7.29 8.00 -10.42
CA ASN A 30 7.29 8.72 -9.15
C ASN A 30 5.90 9.28 -8.88
N TRP A 31 5.56 9.40 -7.59
CA TRP A 31 4.37 10.13 -7.21
C TRP A 31 4.55 11.61 -7.54
N ALA A 32 3.44 12.26 -7.91
CA ALA A 32 3.47 13.64 -8.38
C ALA A 32 4.13 14.58 -7.37
N GLY A 33 5.13 15.34 -7.83
CA GLY A 33 5.76 16.39 -7.05
C GLY A 33 6.82 15.92 -6.04
N VAL A 34 7.10 14.63 -5.98
CA VAL A 34 8.07 14.08 -5.02
C VAL A 34 8.92 12.99 -5.67
N THR A 35 9.99 12.58 -4.98
CA THR A 35 10.90 11.55 -5.46
C THR A 35 10.59 10.16 -4.87
N VAL A 36 9.36 9.95 -4.44
CA VAL A 36 8.92 8.66 -3.92
C VAL A 36 8.46 7.77 -5.07
N ASP A 37 8.94 6.55 -5.11
CA ASP A 37 8.62 5.59 -6.18
C ASP A 37 7.13 5.26 -6.19
N LYS A 38 6.55 5.25 -7.38
CA LYS A 38 5.19 4.78 -7.62
C LYS A 38 5.27 3.49 -8.41
N LYS A 39 4.77 2.41 -7.86
CA LYS A 39 4.76 1.11 -8.50
C LYS A 39 3.33 0.63 -8.69
N GLU A 40 2.97 0.37 -9.93
CA GLU A 40 1.68 -0.20 -10.28
C GLU A 40 1.91 -1.50 -11.02
N GLY A 41 1.04 -2.46 -10.83
CA GLY A 41 1.14 -3.73 -11.54
C GLY A 41 -0.23 -4.30 -11.82
N PHE A 42 -0.23 -5.40 -12.57
CA PHE A 42 -1.47 -6.05 -12.97
C PHE A 42 -1.37 -7.54 -12.72
N PHE A 43 -2.45 -8.09 -12.19
CA PHE A 43 -2.59 -9.52 -11.96
C PHE A 43 -3.99 -9.92 -12.37
N GLY A 44 -4.14 -10.57 -13.54
CA GLY A 44 -5.45 -10.87 -14.10
C GLY A 44 -6.27 -9.60 -14.31
N ASP A 45 -7.44 -9.54 -13.71
CA ASP A 45 -8.31 -8.38 -13.79
C ASP A 45 -8.08 -7.36 -12.67
N PHE A 46 -7.01 -7.52 -11.91
CA PHE A 46 -6.70 -6.63 -10.80
C PHE A 46 -5.59 -5.66 -11.18
N ALA A 47 -5.80 -4.40 -10.82
CA ALA A 47 -4.74 -3.39 -10.83
C ALA A 47 -4.25 -3.23 -9.39
N ILE A 48 -2.94 -3.36 -9.18
CA ILE A 48 -2.36 -3.35 -7.85
C ILE A 48 -1.43 -2.14 -7.74
N VAL A 49 -1.65 -1.30 -6.75
CA VAL A 49 -0.77 -0.17 -6.45
C VAL A 49 -0.01 -0.48 -5.18
N ASP A 50 1.32 -0.45 -5.28
CA ASP A 50 2.20 -0.64 -4.13
C ASP A 50 2.41 0.72 -3.48
N LEU A 51 1.67 0.98 -2.40
CA LEU A 51 1.82 2.24 -1.66
C LEU A 51 3.13 2.25 -0.87
N PRO A 52 3.70 3.44 -0.62
CA PRO A 52 4.92 3.53 0.20
C PRO A 52 4.73 2.88 1.57
N GLY A 53 5.77 2.21 2.06
CA GLY A 53 5.74 1.63 3.41
C GLY A 53 5.62 2.73 4.46
N ILE A 54 4.69 2.56 5.40
CA ILE A 54 4.43 3.55 6.44
C ILE A 54 4.19 2.85 7.79
N TYR A 55 4.43 3.58 8.88
CA TYR A 55 4.15 3.09 10.23
C TYR A 55 2.80 3.59 10.75
N ALA A 56 2.28 4.67 10.18
CA ALA A 56 1.05 5.31 10.64
C ALA A 56 0.43 6.10 9.49
N MET A 57 -0.82 6.49 9.66
CA MET A 57 -1.54 7.34 8.70
C MET A 57 -1.47 8.83 9.06
N ASP A 58 -0.49 9.20 9.86
CA ASP A 58 -0.23 10.61 10.18
C ASP A 58 0.37 11.28 8.94
N THR A 59 0.34 12.58 8.84
CA THR A 59 0.78 13.27 7.62
C THR A 59 2.13 13.97 7.82
N TYR A 60 3.06 13.29 8.49
CA TYR A 60 4.39 13.87 8.79
C TYR A 60 5.41 13.67 7.67
N SER A 61 5.25 12.64 6.85
CA SER A 61 6.17 12.38 5.75
C SER A 61 5.43 12.40 4.42
N ASN A 62 6.19 12.48 3.32
CA ASN A 62 5.61 12.39 1.98
C ASN A 62 4.96 11.03 1.76
N GLU A 63 5.57 9.97 2.27
CA GLU A 63 5.06 8.60 2.13
C GLU A 63 3.71 8.45 2.82
N GLU A 64 3.57 8.97 4.03
CA GLU A 64 2.31 8.90 4.78
C GLU A 64 1.23 9.74 4.10
N LYS A 65 1.59 10.93 3.64
CA LYS A 65 0.66 11.81 2.95
C LYS A 65 0.15 11.18 1.65
N ILE A 66 1.06 10.59 0.86
CA ILE A 66 0.70 9.92 -0.39
C ILE A 66 -0.29 8.78 -0.12
N SER A 67 0.02 7.93 0.85
CA SER A 67 -0.81 6.78 1.17
C SER A 67 -2.19 7.20 1.66
N LYS A 68 -2.24 8.19 2.52
CA LYS A 68 -3.52 8.70 3.04
C LYS A 68 -4.39 9.29 1.94
N GLU A 69 -3.80 10.15 1.12
CA GLU A 69 -4.55 10.79 0.02
C GLU A 69 -5.04 9.75 -0.99
N PHE A 70 -4.22 8.76 -1.30
CA PHE A 70 -4.62 7.70 -2.22
C PHE A 70 -5.83 6.93 -1.69
N LEU A 71 -5.79 6.51 -0.43
CA LEU A 71 -6.88 5.74 0.17
C LEU A 71 -8.17 6.55 0.32
N GLU A 72 -8.06 7.86 0.52
CA GLU A 72 -9.24 8.71 0.69
C GLU A 72 -9.88 9.13 -0.64
N ASN A 73 -9.06 9.35 -1.67
CA ASN A 73 -9.52 10.01 -2.90
C ASN A 73 -9.63 9.08 -4.11
N GLU A 74 -8.91 7.96 -4.12
CA GLU A 74 -8.95 7.03 -5.24
C GLU A 74 -9.96 5.91 -4.97
N LYS A 75 -10.52 5.37 -6.05
CA LYS A 75 -11.42 4.23 -5.93
C LYS A 75 -10.60 2.97 -5.69
N VAL A 76 -10.63 2.46 -4.46
CA VAL A 76 -9.94 1.25 -4.07
C VAL A 76 -10.97 0.19 -3.70
N ASP A 77 -10.93 -0.95 -4.38
CA ASP A 77 -11.86 -2.05 -4.11
C ASP A 77 -11.40 -2.89 -2.93
N LEU A 78 -10.09 -2.98 -2.70
CA LEU A 78 -9.53 -3.76 -1.62
C LEU A 78 -8.24 -3.13 -1.12
N ILE A 79 -8.12 -3.00 0.19
CA ILE A 79 -6.88 -2.59 0.85
C ILE A 79 -6.26 -3.84 1.47
N LEU A 80 -5.09 -4.24 0.98
CA LEU A 80 -4.38 -5.40 1.50
C LEU A 80 -3.26 -4.91 2.41
N ASN A 81 -3.42 -5.13 3.71
CA ASN A 81 -2.47 -4.69 4.72
C ASN A 81 -1.52 -5.84 5.08
N ILE A 82 -0.25 -5.67 4.76
CA ILE A 82 0.77 -6.70 5.00
C ILE A 82 1.37 -6.48 6.38
N ILE A 83 1.35 -7.51 7.20
CA ILE A 83 1.82 -7.46 8.58
C ILE A 83 2.99 -8.40 8.76
N ASP A 84 4.03 -7.94 9.45
CA ASP A 84 5.16 -8.77 9.88
C ASP A 84 4.83 -9.34 11.26
N ALA A 85 4.60 -10.65 11.32
CA ALA A 85 4.22 -11.33 12.56
C ALA A 85 5.29 -11.23 13.64
N SER A 86 6.56 -11.04 13.27
CA SER A 86 7.65 -10.90 14.25
C SER A 86 7.68 -9.52 14.92
N ASN A 87 6.92 -8.53 14.39
CA ASN A 87 6.86 -7.17 14.91
C ASN A 87 5.41 -6.70 15.00
N ILE A 88 4.57 -7.52 15.62
CA ILE A 88 3.11 -7.29 15.58
C ILE A 88 2.71 -5.98 16.25
N ASP A 89 3.37 -5.60 17.35
CA ASP A 89 3.04 -4.37 18.06
C ASP A 89 3.26 -3.13 17.19
N ARG A 90 4.35 -3.12 16.42
CA ARG A 90 4.65 -2.03 15.50
C ARG A 90 3.63 -1.96 14.36
N ASN A 91 3.22 -3.12 13.86
CA ASN A 91 2.28 -3.20 12.75
C ASN A 91 0.85 -2.86 13.18
N LEU A 92 0.47 -3.13 14.43
CA LEU A 92 -0.90 -2.92 14.91
C LEU A 92 -1.31 -1.45 14.90
N TYR A 93 -0.38 -0.53 15.11
CA TYR A 93 -0.72 0.89 15.11
C TYR A 93 -1.32 1.30 13.76
N LEU A 94 -0.66 0.96 12.66
CA LEU A 94 -1.17 1.23 11.33
C LEU A 94 -2.48 0.48 11.08
N THR A 95 -2.54 -0.79 11.45
CA THR A 95 -3.73 -1.60 11.26
C THR A 95 -4.96 -0.99 11.91
N MET A 96 -4.81 -0.48 13.14
CA MET A 96 -5.92 0.16 13.83
C MET A 96 -6.39 1.43 13.13
N GLN A 97 -5.47 2.21 12.58
CA GLN A 97 -5.83 3.40 11.81
C GLN A 97 -6.54 3.04 10.50
N LEU A 98 -6.22 1.90 9.91
CA LEU A 98 -6.83 1.47 8.65
C LEU A 98 -8.23 0.90 8.83
N LYS A 99 -8.65 0.59 10.04
CA LYS A 99 -9.99 0.02 10.29
C LYS A 99 -11.13 0.95 9.89
N GLN A 100 -10.87 2.23 9.73
CA GLN A 100 -11.88 3.16 9.23
C GLN A 100 -12.29 2.89 7.79
N PHE A 101 -11.49 2.13 7.04
CA PHE A 101 -11.79 1.79 5.65
C PHE A 101 -12.53 0.45 5.60
N LYS A 102 -13.68 0.43 4.91
CA LYS A 102 -14.57 -0.75 4.88
C LYS A 102 -14.01 -1.93 4.10
N ASN A 103 -13.08 -1.69 3.20
CA ASN A 103 -12.55 -2.68 2.27
C ASN A 103 -11.15 -3.18 2.69
N LEU A 104 -10.87 -3.13 3.98
CA LEU A 104 -9.60 -3.57 4.53
C LEU A 104 -9.53 -5.11 4.60
N LEU A 105 -8.38 -5.66 4.16
CA LEU A 105 -8.05 -7.06 4.31
C LEU A 105 -6.62 -7.15 4.85
N PHE A 106 -6.42 -8.08 5.77
CA PHE A 106 -5.10 -8.33 6.34
C PHE A 106 -4.39 -9.47 5.62
#